data_1a9b074fadd8acc7e208de066af337f4
#
_entry.id   1a9b074fadd8acc7e208de066af337f4
#
_cell.length_a   1.000
_cell.length_b   1.000
_cell.length_c   1.000
_cell.angle_alpha   90.00
_cell.angle_beta   90.00
_cell.angle_gamma   90.00
#
_symmetry.space_group_name_H-M   'P 1'
#
loop_
_entity.id
_entity.type
_entity.pdbx_description
1 polymer ?
#
loop_
_entity_poly.entity_id
_entity_poly.type
_entity_poly.pdbx_seq_one_letter_code
_entity_poly.pdbx_strand_id
1 'polypeptide(L)'
;MNKIILLEVGEKFPINEEMAGIVPMASDKEQIALTDDIAANGLREPVVLWRKEIVDGRCRQKACNIAQRPIMAKELDDSLTEDEVRIFVKSVNTRRNLTATQKIISACKDSFSNKLNKKISEIAVSWGVSVTLLKNARYIYTKRPEFISPLFEGLSVIITSQNGAETNTNKVSAIYAHIKREEQAIEEDNQHGWKEDSNIKTQAGKDWYYKQIKMIKTDCPITKMRLAELANYKFTTENQSEDYSSCGTKW
;
A
#
# COMPACT_ATOMS: atom_id res chain seq x y z
N MET A 1 15.46 -27.03 23.92
CA MET A 1 14.08 -27.54 24.16
C MET A 1 13.10 -26.40 23.90
N ASN A 2 12.15 -26.55 23.00
CA ASN A 2 11.14 -25.52 22.76
C ASN A 2 10.19 -25.46 23.96
N LYS A 3 10.30 -24.39 24.75
CA LYS A 3 9.42 -24.16 25.92
C LYS A 3 8.02 -23.85 25.40
N ILE A 4 7.03 -24.61 25.87
CA ILE A 4 5.62 -24.30 25.61
C ILE A 4 5.12 -23.39 26.73
N ILE A 5 4.49 -22.29 26.36
CA ILE A 5 3.88 -21.31 27.25
C ILE A 5 2.37 -21.35 27.01
N LEU A 6 1.60 -21.37 28.07
CA LEU A 6 0.14 -21.30 28.01
C LEU A 6 -0.30 -19.96 28.61
N LEU A 7 -1.13 -19.21 27.87
CA LEU A 7 -1.82 -18.04 28.36
C LEU A 7 -3.29 -18.39 28.63
N GLU A 8 -3.82 -17.83 29.70
CA GLU A 8 -5.23 -17.94 30.02
C GLU A 8 -6.13 -17.18 29.03
N VAL A 9 -7.42 -17.49 29.10
CA VAL A 9 -8.41 -16.84 28.22
C VAL A 9 -8.42 -15.34 28.46
N GLY A 10 -8.31 -14.57 27.38
CA GLY A 10 -8.28 -13.11 27.41
C GLY A 10 -6.89 -12.47 27.50
N GLU A 11 -5.87 -13.23 27.84
CA GLU A 11 -4.49 -12.77 27.78
C GLU A 11 -3.96 -12.73 26.34
N LYS A 12 -2.93 -11.90 26.08
CA LYS A 12 -2.34 -11.71 24.76
C LYS A 12 -0.83 -11.56 24.86
N PHE A 13 -0.15 -12.14 23.88
CA PHE A 13 1.24 -11.78 23.62
C PHE A 13 1.33 -10.51 22.77
N PRO A 14 2.32 -9.64 22.97
CA PRO A 14 2.60 -8.57 22.04
C PRO A 14 3.01 -9.12 20.67
N ILE A 15 2.79 -8.34 19.62
CA ILE A 15 3.11 -8.73 18.25
C ILE A 15 4.36 -8.00 17.81
N ASN A 16 5.34 -8.74 17.30
CA ASN A 16 6.47 -8.16 16.61
C ASN A 16 6.03 -7.75 15.20
N GLU A 17 5.64 -6.49 15.02
CA GLU A 17 5.10 -6.00 13.76
C GLU A 17 6.10 -6.05 12.60
N GLU A 18 7.40 -5.93 12.87
CA GLU A 18 8.45 -6.04 11.86
C GLU A 18 8.53 -7.45 11.27
N MET A 19 8.48 -8.47 12.10
CA MET A 19 8.59 -9.87 11.67
C MET A 19 7.25 -10.44 11.21
N ALA A 20 6.23 -10.31 12.04
CA ALA A 20 4.90 -10.83 11.72
C ALA A 20 4.23 -10.05 10.57
N GLY A 21 4.55 -8.75 10.41
CA GLY A 21 4.03 -7.87 9.37
C GLY A 21 4.54 -8.14 7.95
N ILE A 22 5.52 -9.03 7.78
CA ILE A 22 6.04 -9.43 6.46
C ILE A 22 4.96 -10.17 5.64
N VAL A 23 4.08 -10.91 6.32
CA VAL A 23 3.02 -11.71 5.70
C VAL A 23 1.66 -11.07 5.99
N PRO A 24 0.72 -11.00 5.04
CA PRO A 24 -0.60 -10.43 5.28
C PRO A 24 -1.40 -11.23 6.31
N MET A 25 -2.36 -10.58 6.96
CA MET A 25 -3.37 -11.25 7.77
C MET A 25 -4.21 -12.20 6.91
N ALA A 26 -4.92 -13.11 7.56
CA ALA A 26 -5.97 -13.88 6.91
C ALA A 26 -7.10 -12.95 6.46
N SER A 27 -7.75 -13.26 5.35
CA SER A 27 -8.99 -12.60 4.97
C SER A 27 -10.07 -12.83 6.04
N ASP A 28 -11.10 -12.00 6.06
CA ASP A 28 -12.19 -12.14 7.05
C ASP A 28 -12.83 -13.54 6.98
N LYS A 29 -13.01 -14.08 5.78
CA LYS A 29 -13.54 -15.43 5.58
C LYS A 29 -12.63 -16.51 6.18
N GLU A 30 -11.33 -16.42 5.95
CA GLU A 30 -10.35 -17.35 6.54
C GLU A 30 -10.25 -17.17 8.05
N GLN A 31 -10.35 -15.94 8.54
CA GLN A 31 -10.34 -15.65 9.97
C GLN A 31 -11.56 -16.23 10.69
N ILE A 32 -12.75 -16.11 10.10
CA ILE A 32 -13.98 -16.71 10.62
C ILE A 32 -13.82 -18.24 10.68
N ALA A 33 -13.43 -18.88 9.57
CA ALA A 33 -13.25 -20.34 9.52
C ALA A 33 -12.21 -20.82 10.55
N LEU A 34 -11.11 -20.10 10.74
CA LEU A 34 -10.11 -20.40 11.75
C LEU A 34 -10.67 -20.23 13.17
N THR A 35 -11.50 -19.23 13.40
CA THR A 35 -12.14 -19.01 14.69
C THR A 35 -13.11 -20.11 15.05
N ASP A 36 -13.92 -20.54 14.08
CA ASP A 36 -14.87 -21.66 14.25
C ASP A 36 -14.14 -22.98 14.52
N ASP A 37 -13.05 -23.25 13.80
CA ASP A 37 -12.24 -24.46 14.07
C ASP A 37 -11.62 -24.43 15.47
N ILE A 38 -11.06 -23.30 15.88
CA ILE A 38 -10.48 -23.15 17.23
C ILE A 38 -11.55 -23.22 18.31
N ALA A 39 -12.73 -22.67 18.08
CA ALA A 39 -13.86 -22.79 19.01
C ALA A 39 -14.27 -24.25 19.25
N ALA A 40 -14.33 -25.04 18.16
CA ALA A 40 -14.72 -26.44 18.23
C ALA A 40 -13.61 -27.36 18.77
N ASN A 41 -12.38 -27.16 18.33
CA ASN A 41 -11.29 -28.14 18.49
C ASN A 41 -10.15 -27.65 19.39
N GLY A 42 -10.13 -26.37 19.78
CA GLY A 42 -9.01 -25.73 20.45
C GLY A 42 -7.86 -25.39 19.51
N LEU A 43 -6.84 -24.74 20.03
CA LEU A 43 -5.63 -24.38 19.28
C LEU A 43 -4.73 -25.62 19.11
N ARG A 44 -4.60 -26.13 17.89
CA ARG A 44 -3.77 -27.32 17.59
C ARG A 44 -2.30 -26.97 17.40
N GLU A 45 -2.01 -25.87 16.73
CA GLU A 45 -0.65 -25.40 16.49
C GLU A 45 -0.34 -24.14 17.30
N PRO A 46 0.70 -24.15 18.13
CA PRO A 46 1.03 -23.00 18.96
C PRO A 46 1.40 -21.78 18.12
N VAL A 47 1.15 -20.57 18.65
CA VAL A 47 1.76 -19.35 18.12
C VAL A 47 3.26 -19.39 18.39
N VAL A 48 4.03 -18.68 17.57
CA VAL A 48 5.50 -18.68 17.71
C VAL A 48 5.95 -17.33 18.20
N LEU A 49 6.72 -17.37 19.29
CA LEU A 49 7.32 -16.20 19.92
C LEU A 49 8.81 -16.12 19.64
N TRP A 50 9.31 -14.93 19.59
CA TRP A 50 10.72 -14.59 19.67
C TRP A 50 10.85 -13.36 20.56
N ARG A 51 11.70 -13.46 21.59
CA ARG A 51 11.84 -12.41 22.63
C ARG A 51 10.47 -12.01 23.23
N LYS A 52 9.63 -13.01 23.49
CA LYS A 52 8.27 -12.88 24.04
C LYS A 52 7.24 -12.14 23.16
N GLU A 53 7.58 -11.86 21.91
CA GLU A 53 6.69 -11.26 20.94
C GLU A 53 6.31 -12.27 19.85
N ILE A 54 5.06 -12.20 19.35
CA ILE A 54 4.61 -13.07 18.26
C ILE A 54 5.31 -12.70 16.95
N VAL A 55 6.00 -13.69 16.38
CA VAL A 55 6.57 -13.62 15.03
C VAL A 55 5.76 -14.41 14.00
N ASP A 56 5.01 -15.43 14.45
CA ASP A 56 4.04 -16.15 13.62
C ASP A 56 2.82 -16.55 14.43
N GLY A 57 1.64 -16.52 13.80
CA GLY A 57 0.38 -16.93 14.41
C GLY A 57 -0.52 -15.81 14.92
N ARG A 58 -0.38 -14.57 14.43
CA ARG A 58 -1.26 -13.44 14.77
C ARG A 58 -2.74 -13.78 14.59
N CYS A 59 -3.10 -14.44 13.47
CA CYS A 59 -4.46 -14.86 13.19
C CYS A 59 -4.96 -15.90 14.19
N ARG A 60 -4.07 -16.81 14.64
CA ARG A 60 -4.36 -17.81 15.67
C ARG A 60 -4.64 -17.15 17.03
N GLN A 61 -3.81 -16.18 17.45
CA GLN A 61 -4.08 -15.41 18.65
C GLN A 61 -5.42 -14.67 18.57
N LYS A 62 -5.70 -13.99 17.45
CA LYS A 62 -6.98 -13.30 17.23
C LYS A 62 -8.16 -14.27 17.33
N ALA A 63 -8.04 -15.44 16.70
CA ALA A 63 -9.08 -16.46 16.72
C ALA A 63 -9.29 -17.06 18.13
N CYS A 64 -8.23 -17.35 18.89
CA CYS A 64 -8.34 -17.80 20.28
C CYS A 64 -9.07 -16.78 21.17
N ASN A 65 -8.74 -15.50 21.02
CA ASN A 65 -9.40 -14.44 21.79
C ASN A 65 -10.89 -14.33 21.47
N ILE A 66 -11.28 -14.43 20.20
CA ILE A 66 -12.69 -14.41 19.79
C ILE A 66 -13.41 -15.67 20.29
N ALA A 67 -12.77 -16.83 20.12
CA ALA A 67 -13.33 -18.12 20.53
C ALA A 67 -13.28 -18.38 22.04
N GLN A 68 -12.72 -17.45 22.83
CA GLN A 68 -12.53 -17.57 24.29
C GLN A 68 -11.78 -18.89 24.62
N ARG A 69 -10.68 -19.14 23.93
CA ARG A 69 -9.81 -20.30 24.14
C ARG A 69 -8.41 -19.87 24.60
N PRO A 70 -7.74 -20.66 25.42
CA PRO A 70 -6.37 -20.39 25.86
C PRO A 70 -5.41 -20.41 24.67
N ILE A 71 -4.32 -19.64 24.78
CA ILE A 71 -3.31 -19.53 23.74
C ILE A 71 -2.09 -20.36 24.12
N MET A 72 -1.78 -21.35 23.28
CA MET A 72 -0.48 -22.05 23.37
C MET A 72 0.55 -21.31 22.52
N ALA A 73 1.75 -21.13 23.09
CA ALA A 73 2.88 -20.55 22.39
C ALA A 73 4.12 -21.43 22.53
N LYS A 74 4.99 -21.40 21.51
CA LYS A 74 6.34 -21.92 21.57
C LYS A 74 7.33 -20.79 21.35
N GLU A 75 8.39 -20.78 22.11
CA GLU A 75 9.43 -19.76 22.03
C GLU A 75 10.58 -20.22 21.14
N LEU A 76 11.02 -19.36 20.23
CA LEU A 76 12.28 -19.54 19.50
C LEU A 76 13.42 -19.17 20.42
N ASP A 77 14.62 -19.60 20.06
CA ASP A 77 15.85 -19.25 20.77
C ASP A 77 16.12 -17.74 20.65
N ASP A 78 16.33 -17.08 21.78
CA ASP A 78 16.60 -15.64 21.82
C ASP A 78 17.96 -15.27 21.21
N SER A 79 18.87 -16.24 21.04
CA SER A 79 20.15 -16.08 20.36
C SER A 79 20.02 -15.94 18.84
N LEU A 80 18.86 -16.30 18.26
CA LEU A 80 18.62 -16.14 16.84
C LEU A 80 18.68 -14.67 16.44
N THR A 81 19.31 -14.44 15.30
CA THR A 81 19.34 -13.12 14.67
C THR A 81 17.99 -12.77 14.03
N GLU A 82 17.72 -11.48 13.81
CA GLU A 82 16.53 -11.02 13.11
C GLU A 82 16.37 -11.68 11.73
N ASP A 83 17.47 -11.93 11.02
CA ASP A 83 17.46 -12.57 9.71
C ASP A 83 17.07 -14.03 9.75
N GLU A 84 17.55 -14.77 10.73
CA GLU A 84 17.17 -16.17 10.92
C GLU A 84 15.68 -16.27 11.27
N VAL A 85 15.18 -15.39 12.14
CA VAL A 85 13.75 -15.31 12.45
C VAL A 85 12.94 -14.93 11.21
N ARG A 86 13.40 -13.99 10.40
CA ARG A 86 12.77 -13.60 9.14
C ARG A 86 12.72 -14.75 8.14
N ILE A 87 13.79 -15.53 8.01
CA ILE A 87 13.82 -16.74 7.19
C ILE A 87 12.82 -17.77 7.73
N PHE A 88 12.76 -17.95 9.05
CA PHE A 88 11.80 -18.84 9.69
C PHE A 88 10.35 -18.41 9.35
N VAL A 89 9.99 -17.15 9.57
CA VAL A 89 8.63 -16.61 9.29
C VAL A 89 8.25 -16.86 7.83
N LYS A 90 9.17 -16.62 6.89
CA LYS A 90 8.95 -16.92 5.48
C LYS A 90 8.69 -18.40 5.24
N SER A 91 9.53 -19.28 5.80
CA SER A 91 9.45 -20.71 5.57
C SER A 91 8.11 -21.32 6.03
N VAL A 92 7.63 -20.91 7.20
CA VAL A 92 6.33 -21.41 7.72
C VAL A 92 5.14 -20.84 6.95
N ASN A 93 5.29 -19.67 6.33
CA ASN A 93 4.23 -19.04 5.55
C ASN A 93 4.31 -19.33 4.04
N THR A 94 5.37 -20.00 3.55
CA THR A 94 5.51 -20.42 2.14
C THR A 94 4.37 -21.36 1.71
N ARG A 95 3.86 -22.16 2.64
CA ARG A 95 2.74 -23.09 2.41
C ARG A 95 1.36 -22.40 2.36
N ARG A 96 1.28 -21.15 2.77
CA ARG A 96 0.04 -20.39 2.71
C ARG A 96 -0.26 -19.99 1.27
N ASN A 97 -1.51 -20.13 0.85
CA ASN A 97 -1.98 -19.80 -0.49
C ASN A 97 -2.06 -18.26 -0.69
N LEU A 98 -0.92 -17.59 -0.62
CA LEU A 98 -0.85 -16.17 -0.97
C LEU A 98 -1.05 -15.98 -2.48
N THR A 99 -1.84 -15.00 -2.85
CA THR A 99 -1.96 -14.59 -4.25
C THR A 99 -0.61 -14.08 -4.79
N ALA A 100 -0.44 -14.08 -6.11
CA ALA A 100 0.78 -13.56 -6.73
C ALA A 100 1.08 -12.11 -6.29
N THR A 101 0.06 -11.27 -6.21
CA THR A 101 0.19 -9.89 -5.75
C THR A 101 0.61 -9.82 -4.28
N GLN A 102 -0.01 -10.58 -3.39
CA GLN A 102 0.38 -10.62 -1.98
C GLN A 102 1.84 -11.05 -1.80
N LYS A 103 2.31 -12.05 -2.57
CA LYS A 103 3.73 -12.46 -2.56
C LYS A 103 4.66 -11.33 -3.00
N ILE A 104 4.30 -10.59 -4.05
CA ILE A 104 5.08 -9.47 -4.56
C ILE A 104 5.14 -8.35 -3.53
N ILE A 105 4.01 -7.99 -2.90
CA ILE A 105 3.97 -6.94 -1.88
C ILE A 105 4.71 -7.36 -0.60
N SER A 106 4.60 -8.62 -0.19
CA SER A 106 5.38 -9.18 0.93
C SER A 106 6.89 -9.09 0.64
N ALA A 107 7.33 -9.48 -0.57
CA ALA A 107 8.71 -9.33 -1.00
C ALA A 107 9.16 -7.86 -1.03
N CYS A 108 8.26 -6.96 -1.42
CA CYS A 108 8.51 -5.53 -1.43
C CYS A 108 8.75 -5.01 0.00
N LYS A 109 7.87 -5.30 0.94
CA LYS A 109 8.02 -4.93 2.36
C LYS A 109 9.32 -5.50 2.94
N ASP A 110 9.59 -6.78 2.70
CA ASP A 110 10.84 -7.44 3.10
C ASP A 110 12.08 -6.73 2.54
N SER A 111 12.02 -6.23 1.29
CA SER A 111 13.13 -5.52 0.67
C SER A 111 13.43 -4.16 1.28
N PHE A 112 12.47 -3.50 1.91
CA PHE A 112 12.68 -2.23 2.63
C PHE A 112 13.18 -2.47 4.06
N SER A 113 12.79 -3.58 4.69
CA SER A 113 13.27 -3.99 6.02
C SER A 113 14.63 -4.71 5.99
N ASN A 114 15.25 -4.80 4.81
CA ASN A 114 16.46 -5.59 4.57
C ASN A 114 17.72 -4.93 5.15
N LYS A 115 18.06 -5.26 6.40
CA LYS A 115 19.26 -4.78 7.09
C LYS A 115 20.56 -5.44 6.55
N LEU A 116 20.45 -6.58 5.84
CA LEU A 116 21.59 -7.35 5.30
C LEU A 116 22.08 -6.88 3.92
N ASN A 117 21.55 -5.82 3.37
CA ASN A 117 21.91 -5.35 2.01
C ASN A 117 21.82 -6.43 0.91
N LYS A 118 20.92 -7.41 1.05
CA LYS A 118 20.67 -8.41 0.02
C LYS A 118 20.24 -7.74 -1.28
N LYS A 119 20.72 -8.26 -2.40
CA LYS A 119 20.31 -7.77 -3.72
C LYS A 119 18.81 -8.03 -3.93
N ILE A 120 18.15 -7.13 -4.64
CA ILE A 120 16.72 -7.28 -4.98
C ILE A 120 16.45 -8.64 -5.68
N SER A 121 17.41 -9.12 -6.49
CA SER A 121 17.31 -10.43 -7.14
C SER A 121 17.24 -11.59 -6.15
N GLU A 122 18.02 -11.54 -5.07
CA GLU A 122 18.03 -12.59 -4.03
C GLU A 122 16.71 -12.61 -3.26
N ILE A 123 16.18 -11.42 -2.94
CA ILE A 123 14.86 -11.28 -2.30
C ILE A 123 13.76 -11.81 -3.23
N ALA A 124 13.80 -11.46 -4.51
CA ALA A 124 12.83 -11.95 -5.49
C ALA A 124 12.83 -13.48 -5.57
N VAL A 125 14.01 -14.10 -5.63
CA VAL A 125 14.17 -15.56 -5.62
C VAL A 125 13.61 -16.16 -4.33
N SER A 126 13.91 -15.58 -3.16
CA SER A 126 13.44 -16.11 -1.86
C SER A 126 11.92 -16.09 -1.72
N TRP A 127 11.22 -15.23 -2.45
CA TRP A 127 9.77 -15.13 -2.48
C TRP A 127 9.13 -15.81 -3.70
N GLY A 128 9.94 -16.32 -4.64
CA GLY A 128 9.46 -16.90 -5.90
C GLY A 128 8.71 -15.89 -6.78
N VAL A 129 9.17 -14.63 -6.81
CA VAL A 129 8.56 -13.55 -7.59
C VAL A 129 9.52 -13.00 -8.65
N SER A 130 8.98 -12.38 -9.68
CA SER A 130 9.79 -11.72 -10.72
C SER A 130 10.53 -10.49 -10.15
N VAL A 131 11.81 -10.35 -10.49
CA VAL A 131 12.62 -9.17 -10.12
C VAL A 131 11.99 -7.88 -10.66
N THR A 132 11.46 -7.91 -11.89
CA THR A 132 10.77 -6.76 -12.50
C THR A 132 9.53 -6.37 -11.70
N LEU A 133 8.68 -7.33 -11.33
CA LEU A 133 7.49 -7.05 -10.54
C LEU A 133 7.84 -6.55 -9.13
N LEU A 134 8.91 -7.06 -8.53
CA LEU A 134 9.39 -6.55 -7.26
C LEU A 134 9.88 -5.09 -7.37
N LYS A 135 10.62 -4.75 -8.44
CA LYS A 135 11.03 -3.36 -8.71
C LYS A 135 9.82 -2.45 -8.90
N ASN A 136 8.81 -2.89 -9.64
CA ASN A 136 7.56 -2.15 -9.84
C ASN A 136 6.82 -1.93 -8.50
N ALA A 137 6.71 -2.95 -7.66
CA ALA A 137 6.10 -2.84 -6.35
C ALA A 137 6.86 -1.86 -5.43
N ARG A 138 8.19 -1.89 -5.45
CA ARG A 138 9.02 -0.91 -4.73
C ARG A 138 8.77 0.52 -5.20
N TYR A 139 8.63 0.70 -6.50
CA TYR A 139 8.30 1.99 -7.08
C TYR A 139 6.92 2.48 -6.61
N ILE A 140 5.90 1.62 -6.65
CA ILE A 140 4.57 1.92 -6.14
C ILE A 140 4.64 2.28 -4.65
N TYR A 141 5.37 1.51 -3.85
CA TYR A 141 5.56 1.78 -2.41
C TYR A 141 6.12 3.19 -2.15
N THR A 142 7.07 3.63 -2.99
CA THR A 142 7.71 4.93 -2.84
C THR A 142 6.85 6.10 -3.32
N LYS A 143 6.09 5.89 -4.39
CA LYS A 143 5.34 6.97 -5.07
C LYS A 143 3.87 7.06 -4.64
N ARG A 144 3.26 5.93 -4.37
CA ARG A 144 1.82 5.79 -4.06
C ARG A 144 1.62 4.74 -2.96
N PRO A 145 2.11 5.00 -1.73
CA PRO A 145 2.07 4.04 -0.62
C PRO A 145 0.65 3.62 -0.24
N GLU A 146 -0.35 4.44 -0.54
CA GLU A 146 -1.77 4.14 -0.30
C GLU A 146 -2.28 2.89 -1.03
N PHE A 147 -1.63 2.48 -2.13
CA PHE A 147 -2.01 1.25 -2.84
C PHE A 147 -1.45 -0.03 -2.20
N ILE A 148 -0.48 0.11 -1.31
CA ILE A 148 0.23 -1.06 -0.75
C ILE A 148 -0.63 -1.84 0.24
N SER A 149 -1.34 -1.16 1.16
CA SER A 149 -2.15 -1.85 2.17
C SER A 149 -3.28 -2.68 1.55
N PRO A 150 -4.12 -2.14 0.65
CA PRO A 150 -5.15 -2.95 -0.02
C PRO A 150 -4.57 -4.15 -0.77
N LEU A 151 -3.48 -3.96 -1.52
CA LEU A 151 -2.84 -5.04 -2.28
C LEU A 151 -2.25 -6.12 -1.36
N PHE A 152 -1.70 -5.73 -0.22
CA PHE A 152 -1.18 -6.63 0.79
C PHE A 152 -2.29 -7.47 1.42
N GLU A 153 -3.45 -6.88 1.65
CA GLU A 153 -4.65 -7.56 2.15
C GLU A 153 -5.35 -8.43 1.09
N GLY A 154 -4.88 -8.38 -0.16
CA GLY A 154 -5.45 -9.15 -1.28
C GLY A 154 -6.62 -8.45 -1.97
N LEU A 155 -6.83 -7.17 -1.65
CA LEU A 155 -7.86 -6.34 -2.27
C LEU A 155 -7.38 -5.76 -3.61
N SER A 156 -8.31 -5.25 -4.39
CA SER A 156 -8.03 -4.48 -5.60
C SER A 156 -8.03 -2.99 -5.31
N VAL A 157 -7.36 -2.22 -6.15
CA VAL A 157 -7.36 -0.76 -6.12
C VAL A 157 -7.99 -0.21 -7.41
N ILE A 158 -8.57 0.96 -7.32
CA ILE A 158 -9.14 1.67 -8.47
C ILE A 158 -8.05 2.56 -9.06
N ILE A 159 -7.82 2.42 -10.37
CA ILE A 159 -6.97 3.31 -11.15
C ILE A 159 -7.82 3.98 -12.24
N THR A 160 -7.61 5.27 -12.44
CA THR A 160 -8.38 6.07 -13.41
C THR A 160 -7.53 6.29 -14.65
N SER A 161 -8.04 5.97 -15.82
CA SER A 161 -7.38 6.21 -17.09
C SER A 161 -7.54 7.68 -17.54
N GLN A 162 -6.72 8.11 -18.49
CA GLN A 162 -6.74 9.51 -19.01
C GLN A 162 -8.11 9.95 -19.54
N ASN A 163 -8.92 9.02 -20.04
CA ASN A 163 -10.29 9.28 -20.49
C ASN A 163 -11.34 9.25 -19.34
N GLY A 164 -10.90 9.18 -18.08
CA GLY A 164 -11.76 9.13 -16.90
C GLY A 164 -12.37 7.76 -16.60
N ALA A 165 -12.03 6.72 -17.36
CA ALA A 165 -12.53 5.38 -17.08
C ALA A 165 -11.81 4.77 -15.86
N GLU A 166 -12.58 4.30 -14.90
CA GLU A 166 -12.08 3.63 -13.72
C GLU A 166 -11.91 2.12 -13.97
N THR A 167 -10.79 1.59 -13.50
CA THR A 167 -10.48 0.16 -13.60
C THR A 167 -10.11 -0.37 -12.24
N ASN A 168 -10.81 -1.38 -11.78
CA ASN A 168 -10.49 -2.09 -10.55
C ASN A 168 -9.44 -3.17 -10.83
N THR A 169 -8.28 -3.10 -10.20
CA THR A 169 -7.17 -4.02 -10.47
C THR A 169 -6.34 -4.30 -9.21
N ASN A 170 -5.79 -5.51 -9.16
CA ASN A 170 -4.78 -5.90 -8.18
C ASN A 170 -3.43 -6.24 -8.84
N LYS A 171 -3.29 -5.98 -10.15
CA LYS A 171 -2.06 -6.30 -10.90
C LYS A 171 -1.01 -5.21 -10.70
N VAL A 172 0.10 -5.54 -10.06
CA VAL A 172 1.23 -4.63 -9.80
C VAL A 172 1.73 -3.96 -11.09
N SER A 173 1.79 -4.68 -12.21
CA SER A 173 2.21 -4.13 -13.51
C SER A 173 1.25 -3.06 -14.05
N ALA A 174 -0.05 -3.25 -13.87
CA ALA A 174 -1.06 -2.29 -14.34
C ALA A 174 -1.00 -1.00 -13.52
N ILE A 175 -0.88 -1.14 -12.20
CA ILE A 175 -0.76 0.00 -11.27
C ILE A 175 0.53 0.78 -11.54
N TYR A 176 1.65 0.08 -11.72
CA TYR A 176 2.93 0.70 -12.08
C TYR A 176 2.83 1.50 -13.40
N ALA A 177 2.24 0.89 -14.44
CA ALA A 177 2.05 1.56 -15.73
C ALA A 177 1.12 2.77 -15.65
N HIS A 178 0.13 2.73 -14.76
CA HIS A 178 -0.75 3.87 -14.49
C HIS A 178 0.03 5.03 -13.86
N ILE A 179 0.78 4.78 -12.77
CA ILE A 179 1.58 5.80 -12.10
C ILE A 179 2.60 6.42 -13.07
N LYS A 180 3.25 5.59 -13.91
CA LYS A 180 4.22 6.08 -14.90
C LYS A 180 3.58 7.00 -15.94
N ARG A 181 2.35 6.71 -16.38
CA ARG A 181 1.61 7.59 -17.30
C ARG A 181 1.21 8.91 -16.65
N GLU A 182 0.80 8.87 -15.37
CA GLU A 182 0.50 10.11 -14.62
C GLU A 182 1.76 10.99 -14.49
N GLU A 183 2.91 10.39 -14.14
CA GLU A 183 4.18 11.12 -14.05
C GLU A 183 4.60 11.72 -15.38
N GLN A 184 4.48 10.94 -16.46
CA GLN A 184 4.83 11.41 -17.80
C GLN A 184 3.93 12.57 -18.24
N ALA A 185 2.62 12.48 -17.98
CA ALA A 185 1.70 13.57 -18.29
C ALA A 185 2.05 14.87 -17.52
N ILE A 186 2.40 14.72 -16.24
CA ILE A 186 2.85 15.86 -15.42
C ILE A 186 4.18 16.43 -15.95
N GLU A 187 5.09 15.58 -16.39
CA GLU A 187 6.37 16.01 -16.93
C GLU A 187 6.22 16.69 -18.30
N GLU A 188 5.35 16.17 -19.15
CA GLU A 188 4.96 16.79 -20.42
C GLU A 188 4.31 18.15 -20.18
N ASP A 189 3.38 18.28 -19.24
CA ASP A 189 2.77 19.55 -18.85
C ASP A 189 3.83 20.55 -18.29
N ASN A 190 4.80 20.05 -17.55
CA ASN A 190 5.91 20.89 -17.03
C ASN A 190 6.91 21.28 -18.12
N GLN A 191 7.19 20.41 -19.10
CA GLN A 191 8.12 20.69 -20.22
C GLN A 191 7.48 21.57 -21.28
N HIS A 192 6.20 21.40 -21.52
CA HIS A 192 5.38 22.35 -22.28
C HIS A 192 5.10 23.60 -21.47
N GLY A 193 5.96 23.80 -20.46
CA GLY A 193 5.93 24.89 -19.49
C GLY A 193 5.52 26.11 -20.24
N TRP A 194 4.34 26.59 -19.93
CA TRP A 194 3.62 27.70 -20.48
C TRP A 194 4.59 28.67 -21.18
N LYS A 195 5.07 28.28 -22.38
CA LYS A 195 5.65 29.23 -23.30
C LYS A 195 4.59 30.28 -23.38
N GLU A 196 4.95 31.54 -23.17
CA GLU A 196 4.04 32.66 -23.32
C GLU A 196 3.35 32.53 -24.67
N ASP A 197 2.27 31.74 -24.68
CA ASP A 197 1.55 31.48 -25.90
C ASP A 197 0.85 32.80 -26.22
N SER A 198 1.23 33.40 -27.31
CA SER A 198 0.64 34.68 -27.77
C SER A 198 -0.88 34.63 -27.78
N ASN A 199 -1.45 33.42 -27.92
CA ASN A 199 -2.88 33.16 -27.91
C ASN A 199 -3.53 33.34 -26.52
N ILE A 200 -2.79 33.19 -25.41
CA ILE A 200 -3.34 33.42 -24.06
C ILE A 200 -3.50 34.92 -23.77
N LYS A 201 -2.76 35.76 -24.50
CA LYS A 201 -2.89 37.24 -24.38
C LYS A 201 -4.18 37.76 -24.97
N THR A 202 -4.87 37.00 -25.82
CA THR A 202 -6.16 37.35 -26.41
C THR A 202 -7.31 36.96 -25.48
N GLN A 203 -8.45 37.65 -25.57
CA GLN A 203 -9.64 37.30 -24.79
C GLN A 203 -10.12 35.85 -25.11
N ALA A 204 -10.07 35.46 -26.39
CA ALA A 204 -10.42 34.10 -26.81
C ALA A 204 -9.49 33.04 -26.18
N GLY A 205 -8.19 33.33 -26.04
CA GLY A 205 -7.24 32.46 -25.37
C GLY A 205 -7.51 32.31 -23.86
N LYS A 206 -7.91 33.42 -23.20
CA LYS A 206 -8.34 33.40 -21.80
C LYS A 206 -9.60 32.55 -21.61
N ASP A 207 -10.61 32.73 -22.45
CA ASP A 207 -11.87 32.00 -22.40
C ASP A 207 -11.67 30.51 -22.63
N TRP A 208 -10.80 30.14 -23.58
CA TRP A 208 -10.39 28.75 -23.80
C TRP A 208 -9.72 28.16 -22.56
N TYR A 209 -8.77 28.87 -21.95
CA TYR A 209 -8.06 28.46 -20.77
C TYR A 209 -8.98 28.25 -19.56
N TYR A 210 -9.88 29.20 -19.27
CA TYR A 210 -10.87 29.04 -18.22
C TYR A 210 -11.81 27.88 -18.46
N LYS A 211 -12.14 27.62 -19.72
CA LYS A 211 -12.94 26.45 -20.09
C LYS A 211 -12.21 25.15 -19.80
N GLN A 212 -10.88 25.09 -20.05
CA GLN A 212 -10.07 23.91 -19.72
C GLN A 212 -9.99 23.70 -18.21
N ILE A 213 -9.74 24.76 -17.42
CA ILE A 213 -9.72 24.67 -15.94
C ILE A 213 -11.06 24.14 -15.40
N LYS A 214 -12.18 24.62 -15.92
CA LYS A 214 -13.52 24.13 -15.53
C LYS A 214 -13.76 22.66 -15.88
N MET A 215 -13.10 22.16 -16.91
CA MET A 215 -13.21 20.76 -17.33
C MET A 215 -12.33 19.80 -16.49
N ILE A 216 -11.35 20.31 -15.75
CA ILE A 216 -10.52 19.49 -14.88
C ILE A 216 -11.37 19.04 -13.68
N LYS A 217 -11.87 17.81 -13.77
CA LYS A 217 -12.55 17.13 -12.66
C LYS A 217 -11.50 16.60 -11.70
N THR A 218 -11.07 17.43 -10.77
CA THR A 218 -10.19 16.99 -9.68
C THR A 218 -10.83 17.35 -8.34
N ASP A 219 -10.91 16.38 -7.46
CA ASP A 219 -11.36 16.58 -6.08
C ASP A 219 -10.20 16.93 -5.13
N CYS A 220 -8.97 16.98 -5.67
CA CYS A 220 -7.79 17.36 -4.88
C CYS A 220 -7.79 18.88 -4.63
N PRO A 221 -7.97 19.35 -3.39
CA PRO A 221 -7.98 20.79 -3.06
C PRO A 221 -6.68 21.51 -3.42
N ILE A 222 -5.54 20.82 -3.26
CA ILE A 222 -4.21 21.36 -3.55
C ILE A 222 -4.04 21.63 -5.06
N THR A 223 -4.54 20.72 -5.91
CA THR A 223 -4.47 20.90 -7.36
C THR A 223 -5.36 22.04 -7.80
N LYS A 224 -6.57 22.19 -7.22
CA LYS A 224 -7.48 23.30 -7.48
C LYS A 224 -6.87 24.64 -7.07
N MET A 225 -6.26 24.72 -5.88
CA MET A 225 -5.55 25.94 -5.41
C MET A 225 -4.41 26.30 -6.34
N ARG A 226 -3.56 25.33 -6.72
CA ARG A 226 -2.40 25.58 -7.59
C ARG A 226 -2.81 26.00 -8.99
N LEU A 227 -3.91 25.48 -9.52
CA LEU A 227 -4.50 25.93 -10.80
C LEU A 227 -5.04 27.36 -10.70
N ALA A 228 -5.67 27.69 -9.57
CA ALA A 228 -6.16 29.05 -9.31
C ALA A 228 -5.00 30.06 -9.15
N GLU A 229 -3.92 29.68 -8.44
CA GLU A 229 -2.70 30.49 -8.30
C GLU A 229 -2.00 30.71 -9.65
N LEU A 230 -1.89 29.69 -10.49
CA LEU A 230 -1.32 29.80 -11.83
C LEU A 230 -2.18 30.66 -12.74
N ALA A 231 -3.50 30.58 -12.65
CA ALA A 231 -4.42 31.45 -13.36
C ALA A 231 -4.24 32.91 -12.93
N ASN A 232 -4.18 33.20 -11.63
CA ASN A 232 -3.93 34.53 -11.08
C ASN A 232 -2.58 35.10 -11.52
N TYR A 233 -1.51 34.31 -11.40
CA TYR A 233 -0.16 34.76 -11.78
C TYR A 233 -0.08 35.16 -13.26
N LYS A 234 -0.78 34.47 -14.15
CA LYS A 234 -0.71 34.73 -15.60
C LYS A 234 -1.67 35.83 -16.08
N PHE A 235 -2.69 36.12 -15.33
CA PHE A 235 -3.74 37.07 -15.73
C PHE A 235 -3.87 38.27 -14.79
N THR A 236 -2.86 38.58 -13.98
CA THR A 236 -2.76 39.83 -13.19
C THR A 236 -2.64 41.00 -14.14
N THR A 237 -3.74 41.52 -14.57
CA THR A 237 -3.91 42.81 -15.17
C THR A 237 -4.99 43.57 -14.41
N GLU A 238 -4.92 44.89 -14.43
CA GLU A 238 -5.65 45.82 -13.57
C GLU A 238 -7.20 45.66 -13.53
N ASN A 239 -7.77 44.80 -14.36
CA ASN A 239 -9.23 44.61 -14.47
C ASN A 239 -9.75 43.21 -14.07
N GLN A 240 -8.99 42.41 -13.33
CA GLN A 240 -9.36 40.98 -13.11
C GLN A 240 -10.04 40.67 -11.78
N SER A 241 -10.14 41.63 -10.87
CA SER A 241 -10.87 41.43 -9.62
C SER A 241 -12.37 41.17 -9.81
N GLU A 242 -12.97 41.64 -10.94
CA GLU A 242 -14.38 41.43 -11.23
C GLU A 242 -14.72 40.06 -11.85
N ASP A 243 -13.79 39.48 -12.63
CA ASP A 243 -14.03 38.19 -13.30
C ASP A 243 -13.92 36.98 -12.33
N TYR A 244 -13.18 37.12 -11.24
CA TYR A 244 -13.00 36.04 -10.27
C TYR A 244 -14.20 35.86 -9.34
N SER A 245 -14.96 36.94 -9.09
CA SER A 245 -16.17 36.89 -8.27
C SER A 245 -17.34 36.20 -9.00
N SER A 246 -17.34 36.21 -10.34
CA SER A 246 -18.36 35.57 -11.17
C SER A 246 -18.19 34.05 -11.33
N CYS A 247 -17.00 33.51 -11.01
CA CYS A 247 -16.70 32.09 -11.11
C CYS A 247 -17.18 31.24 -9.91
N GLY A 248 -18.02 31.81 -9.03
CA GLY A 248 -18.84 31.03 -8.07
C GLY A 248 -18.05 30.07 -7.19
N THR A 249 -16.87 30.45 -6.73
CA THR A 249 -16.18 29.70 -5.68
C THR A 249 -16.80 30.06 -4.34
N LYS A 250 -17.91 29.46 -4.03
CA LYS A 250 -18.24 29.20 -2.62
C LYS A 250 -17.41 27.97 -2.23
N TRP A 251 -16.36 28.24 -1.50
CA TRP A 251 -15.60 27.26 -0.74
C TRP A 251 -16.25 27.05 0.62
#